data_22e1df7d2661a8a86bc7ea0450b3785c
#
_entry.id   22e1df7d2661a8a86bc7ea0450b3785c
#
_cell.length_a   1.000
_cell.length_b   1.000
_cell.length_c   1.000
_cell.angle_alpha   90.00
_cell.angle_beta   90.00
_cell.angle_gamma   90.00
#
_symmetry.space_group_name_H-M   'P 1'
#
loop_
_entity.id
_entity.type
_entity.pdbx_description
1 polymer ?
#
loop_
_entity_poly.entity_id
_entity_poly.type
_entity_poly.pdbx_seq_one_letter_code
_entity_poly.pdbx_strand_id
1 'polypeptide(L)'
;AASDFEPDGGLKPPPGPRPIQILKRGDIRQPLEEVTPGALSCLSSLPARFKTNNVAAEGERRAALARWLVDSRNPLTWRSIVNRVWQLHFGHGIVATPNDFGRMGAVPTHPELLDWLAIWFRDNGQSLKQLHYLIVTSATYRQTSAARTADEAAMKLDVDNHFLWRMNRSRLDAECIRDAMLCATGKLDLRMGGPSDRQFSLTPGSHVTPIIDYSKFDLDSPLSNRRSIYRFLFRTLPDPFMESLDCPAGDTITPVRDNTVTVQQALALWNDALVARRSEQFAERLRSLGNNTAEQVEVALQLTLGRRPSEAERAELIAYADQHGLENLCRVLFNLNEFVFVN
;
A
#
# COMPACT_ATOMS: atom_id res chain seq x y z
N ALA A 1 4.36 -16.78 -16.67
CA ALA A 1 3.85 -17.93 -17.39
C ALA A 1 2.49 -17.52 -17.96
N ALA A 2 2.35 -17.53 -19.29
CA ALA A 2 1.05 -17.45 -19.91
C ALA A 2 0.25 -18.63 -19.37
N SER A 3 -0.87 -18.36 -18.78
CA SER A 3 -1.75 -19.40 -18.30
C SER A 3 -2.26 -20.19 -19.50
N ASP A 4 -2.16 -21.50 -19.45
CA ASP A 4 -2.88 -22.44 -20.30
C ASP A 4 -4.39 -22.41 -19.95
N PHE A 5 -4.97 -21.20 -20.01
CA PHE A 5 -6.39 -21.01 -19.86
C PHE A 5 -7.00 -21.14 -21.26
N GLU A 6 -7.34 -22.36 -21.65
CA GLU A 6 -8.31 -22.54 -22.72
C GLU A 6 -9.68 -22.15 -22.15
N PRO A 7 -10.35 -21.15 -22.73
CA PRO A 7 -11.71 -20.83 -22.30
C PRO A 7 -12.61 -22.00 -22.64
N ASP A 8 -13.08 -22.71 -21.64
CA ASP A 8 -14.15 -23.69 -21.76
C ASP A 8 -15.35 -23.01 -22.42
N GLY A 9 -15.75 -23.48 -23.58
CA GLY A 9 -16.99 -23.07 -24.23
C GLY A 9 -16.93 -22.53 -25.65
N GLY A 10 -15.86 -22.77 -26.39
CA GLY A 10 -15.88 -22.62 -27.86
C GLY A 10 -16.09 -21.23 -28.46
N LEU A 11 -16.05 -20.18 -27.62
CA LEU A 11 -16.06 -18.78 -28.04
C LEU A 11 -14.64 -18.40 -28.51
N LYS A 12 -14.34 -18.64 -29.77
CA LYS A 12 -13.13 -18.06 -30.36
C LYS A 12 -13.23 -16.53 -30.23
N PRO A 13 -12.19 -15.87 -29.68
CA PRO A 13 -12.18 -14.41 -29.67
C PRO A 13 -12.37 -13.91 -31.12
N PRO A 14 -13.12 -12.83 -31.34
CA PRO A 14 -13.30 -12.27 -32.65
C PRO A 14 -11.92 -11.95 -33.27
N PRO A 15 -11.74 -12.13 -34.59
CA PRO A 15 -10.45 -12.00 -35.27
C PRO A 15 -9.87 -10.56 -35.27
N GLY A 16 -10.51 -9.64 -34.60
CA GLY A 16 -10.08 -8.24 -34.45
C GLY A 16 -10.85 -7.49 -33.38
N PRO A 17 -10.46 -6.24 -33.10
CA PRO A 17 -11.15 -5.41 -32.12
C PRO A 17 -12.59 -5.15 -32.60
N ARG A 18 -13.53 -5.16 -31.65
CA ARG A 18 -14.93 -4.83 -31.93
C ARG A 18 -15.04 -3.39 -32.41
N PRO A 19 -15.88 -3.10 -33.43
CA PRO A 19 -16.24 -1.72 -33.76
C PRO A 19 -16.92 -1.09 -32.55
N ILE A 20 -16.47 0.10 -32.16
CA ILE A 20 -17.03 0.86 -31.04
C ILE A 20 -17.84 2.02 -31.63
N GLN A 21 -19.07 2.16 -31.18
CA GLN A 21 -19.99 3.19 -31.65
C GLN A 21 -20.42 4.09 -30.48
N ILE A 22 -20.71 5.33 -30.76
CA ILE A 22 -21.40 6.19 -29.83
C ILE A 22 -22.84 5.66 -29.69
N LEU A 23 -23.28 5.54 -28.44
CA LEU A 23 -24.63 5.07 -28.14
C LEU A 23 -25.54 6.26 -27.78
N LYS A 24 -26.70 6.35 -28.38
CA LYS A 24 -27.68 7.39 -28.02
C LYS A 24 -28.12 7.17 -26.56
N ARG A 25 -27.76 8.11 -25.69
CA ARG A 25 -28.02 8.02 -24.24
C ARG A 25 -27.60 6.70 -23.58
N GLY A 26 -26.56 6.03 -24.12
CA GLY A 26 -26.09 4.75 -23.60
C GLY A 26 -26.91 3.52 -24.01
N ASP A 27 -27.97 3.67 -24.85
CA ASP A 27 -28.78 2.56 -25.31
C ASP A 27 -28.03 1.75 -26.40
N ILE A 28 -27.67 0.50 -26.08
CA ILE A 28 -26.97 -0.41 -26.99
C ILE A 28 -27.76 -0.74 -28.28
N ARG A 29 -29.07 -0.54 -28.23
CA ARG A 29 -29.95 -0.78 -29.39
C ARG A 29 -30.05 0.42 -30.33
N GLN A 30 -29.45 1.56 -29.95
CA GLN A 30 -29.41 2.79 -30.73
C GLN A 30 -27.96 3.25 -30.97
N PRO A 31 -27.16 2.44 -31.75
CA PRO A 31 -25.83 2.84 -32.11
C PRO A 31 -25.87 4.03 -33.08
N LEU A 32 -24.90 4.96 -32.89
CA LEU A 32 -24.64 6.09 -33.76
C LEU A 32 -23.37 5.84 -34.58
N GLU A 33 -22.57 6.89 -34.78
CA GLU A 33 -21.35 6.82 -35.57
C GLU A 33 -20.26 5.95 -34.90
N GLU A 34 -19.44 5.31 -35.71
CA GLU A 34 -18.29 4.55 -35.26
C GLU A 34 -17.17 5.51 -34.82
N VAL A 35 -16.52 5.18 -33.69
CA VAL A 35 -15.41 5.96 -33.16
C VAL A 35 -14.07 5.29 -33.40
N THR A 36 -13.10 6.11 -33.79
CA THR A 36 -11.72 5.67 -33.98
C THR A 36 -10.94 5.71 -32.66
N PRO A 37 -9.84 4.92 -32.51
CA PRO A 37 -9.01 4.96 -31.33
C PRO A 37 -8.49 6.35 -31.00
N GLY A 38 -8.59 6.72 -29.73
CA GLY A 38 -8.19 8.06 -29.29
C GLY A 38 -8.04 8.13 -27.78
N ALA A 39 -7.78 9.34 -27.30
CA ALA A 39 -7.63 9.69 -25.89
C ALA A 39 -8.41 10.98 -25.57
N LEU A 40 -8.11 11.59 -24.42
CA LEU A 40 -8.84 12.76 -23.94
C LEU A 40 -8.58 13.99 -24.82
N SER A 41 -9.65 14.57 -25.34
CA SER A 41 -9.61 15.77 -26.19
C SER A 41 -9.42 17.07 -25.40
N CYS A 42 -9.61 17.04 -24.08
CA CYS A 42 -9.39 18.21 -23.21
C CYS A 42 -7.90 18.59 -23.04
N LEU A 43 -6.97 17.69 -23.40
CA LEU A 43 -5.55 17.98 -23.38
C LEU A 43 -5.10 18.55 -24.73
N SER A 44 -5.14 19.88 -24.87
CA SER A 44 -4.78 20.57 -26.12
C SER A 44 -3.31 20.38 -26.55
N SER A 45 -2.43 20.00 -25.61
CA SER A 45 -1.02 19.72 -25.87
C SER A 45 -0.78 18.42 -26.65
N LEU A 46 -1.77 17.51 -26.72
CA LEU A 46 -1.65 16.20 -27.32
C LEU A 46 -2.76 15.90 -28.32
N PRO A 47 -2.48 15.14 -29.40
CA PRO A 47 -3.51 14.73 -30.31
C PRO A 47 -4.50 13.76 -29.62
N ALA A 48 -5.80 14.08 -29.70
CA ALA A 48 -6.84 13.24 -29.13
C ALA A 48 -7.11 11.96 -29.96
N ARG A 49 -6.81 11.99 -31.27
CA ARG A 49 -7.00 10.83 -32.15
C ARG A 49 -5.66 10.19 -32.48
N PHE A 50 -5.59 8.88 -32.39
CA PHE A 50 -4.36 8.14 -32.70
C PHE A 50 -4.20 7.90 -34.18
N LYS A 51 -2.99 8.15 -34.67
CA LYS A 51 -2.58 7.73 -36.02
C LYS A 51 -2.04 6.30 -35.92
N THR A 52 -2.77 5.34 -36.49
CA THR A 52 -2.36 3.93 -36.58
C THR A 52 -2.36 3.53 -38.06
N ASN A 53 -1.39 2.74 -38.49
CA ASN A 53 -1.34 2.25 -39.87
C ASN A 53 -2.44 1.21 -40.14
N ASN A 54 -2.76 0.43 -39.11
CA ASN A 54 -3.80 -0.59 -39.16
C ASN A 54 -4.67 -0.49 -37.91
N VAL A 55 -5.88 0.06 -38.08
CA VAL A 55 -6.86 0.21 -36.97
C VAL A 55 -7.34 -1.16 -36.44
N ALA A 56 -7.30 -2.20 -37.24
CA ALA A 56 -7.65 -3.56 -36.84
C ALA A 56 -6.56 -4.25 -36.02
N ALA A 57 -5.33 -3.73 -36.02
CA ALA A 57 -4.23 -4.25 -35.21
C ALA A 57 -4.33 -3.76 -33.76
N GLU A 58 -4.81 -4.58 -32.85
CA GLU A 58 -4.98 -4.23 -31.44
C GLU A 58 -3.65 -3.79 -30.79
N GLY A 59 -2.53 -4.44 -31.15
CA GLY A 59 -1.20 -4.08 -30.67
C GLY A 59 -0.80 -2.65 -31.02
N GLU A 60 -1.12 -2.17 -32.24
CA GLU A 60 -0.85 -0.78 -32.65
C GLU A 60 -1.69 0.23 -31.83
N ARG A 61 -2.96 -0.10 -31.58
CA ARG A 61 -3.85 0.74 -30.77
C ARG A 61 -3.35 0.87 -29.34
N ARG A 62 -2.96 -0.23 -28.72
CA ARG A 62 -2.38 -0.24 -27.37
C ARG A 62 -1.06 0.53 -27.31
N ALA A 63 -0.20 0.33 -28.31
CA ALA A 63 1.06 1.07 -28.41
C ALA A 63 0.84 2.58 -28.59
N ALA A 64 -0.18 2.97 -29.36
CA ALA A 64 -0.53 4.39 -29.53
C ALA A 64 -1.02 5.01 -28.21
N LEU A 65 -1.86 4.33 -27.46
CA LEU A 65 -2.28 4.76 -26.14
C LEU A 65 -1.09 4.84 -25.16
N ALA A 66 -0.22 3.83 -25.15
CA ALA A 66 0.97 3.84 -24.31
C ALA A 66 1.87 5.04 -24.59
N ARG A 67 2.14 5.34 -25.87
CA ARG A 67 2.93 6.53 -26.26
C ARG A 67 2.25 7.83 -25.81
N TRP A 68 0.93 7.93 -25.93
CA TRP A 68 0.18 9.08 -25.47
C TRP A 68 0.27 9.27 -23.95
N LEU A 69 0.18 8.17 -23.18
CA LEU A 69 0.30 8.20 -21.72
C LEU A 69 1.68 8.68 -21.26
N VAL A 70 2.75 8.19 -21.90
CA VAL A 70 4.13 8.53 -21.48
C VAL A 70 4.70 9.77 -22.19
N ASP A 71 3.91 10.46 -23.01
CA ASP A 71 4.36 11.67 -23.69
C ASP A 71 4.74 12.75 -22.65
N SER A 72 5.90 13.38 -22.83
CA SER A 72 6.40 14.42 -21.92
C SER A 72 5.44 15.61 -21.77
N ARG A 73 4.59 15.84 -22.75
CA ARG A 73 3.56 16.88 -22.76
C ARG A 73 2.27 16.49 -22.05
N ASN A 74 2.14 15.23 -21.57
CA ASN A 74 0.97 14.78 -20.84
C ASN A 74 1.05 15.16 -19.36
N PRO A 75 0.39 16.23 -18.91
CA PRO A 75 0.51 16.68 -17.52
C PRO A 75 -0.15 15.70 -16.54
N LEU A 76 -1.17 14.93 -16.97
CA LEU A 76 -1.94 14.07 -16.08
C LEU A 76 -1.10 12.91 -15.56
N THR A 77 -0.30 12.27 -16.42
CA THR A 77 0.56 11.15 -16.03
C THR A 77 1.56 11.57 -14.97
N TRP A 78 2.27 12.65 -15.20
CA TRP A 78 3.34 13.11 -14.30
C TRP A 78 2.78 13.62 -12.97
N ARG A 79 1.71 14.40 -12.99
CA ARG A 79 1.01 14.85 -11.78
C ARG A 79 0.43 13.67 -10.99
N SER A 80 -0.19 12.69 -11.66
CA SER A 80 -0.77 11.53 -11.00
C SER A 80 0.28 10.68 -10.27
N ILE A 81 1.43 10.42 -10.90
CA ILE A 81 2.52 9.66 -10.29
C ILE A 81 3.07 10.37 -9.05
N VAL A 82 3.43 11.65 -9.17
CA VAL A 82 4.01 12.38 -8.03
C VAL A 82 3.01 12.58 -6.91
N ASN A 83 1.72 12.79 -7.22
CA ASN A 83 0.66 12.89 -6.22
C ASN A 83 0.49 11.60 -5.42
N ARG A 84 0.58 10.44 -6.06
CA ARG A 84 0.52 9.13 -5.38
C ARG A 84 1.73 8.90 -4.50
N VAL A 85 2.94 9.22 -4.97
CA VAL A 85 4.15 9.10 -4.15
C VAL A 85 4.09 10.05 -2.96
N TRP A 86 3.61 11.29 -3.16
CA TRP A 86 3.38 12.24 -2.09
C TRP A 86 2.37 11.71 -1.05
N GLN A 87 1.25 11.17 -1.51
CA GLN A 87 0.22 10.57 -0.64
C GLN A 87 0.78 9.44 0.23
N LEU A 88 1.65 8.59 -0.32
CA LEU A 88 2.29 7.50 0.45
C LEU A 88 3.18 8.02 1.58
N HIS A 89 3.75 9.23 1.43
CA HIS A 89 4.61 9.83 2.46
C HIS A 89 3.86 10.67 3.49
N PHE A 90 2.81 11.38 3.06
CA PHE A 90 2.11 12.34 3.91
C PHE A 90 0.69 11.92 4.30
N GLY A 91 0.24 10.74 3.85
CA GLY A 91 -1.10 10.21 4.09
C GLY A 91 -2.16 10.79 3.15
N HIS A 92 -2.00 12.03 2.70
CA HIS A 92 -2.91 12.70 1.77
C HIS A 92 -2.15 13.19 0.55
N GLY A 93 -2.78 13.05 -0.63
CA GLY A 93 -2.25 13.63 -1.87
C GLY A 93 -2.36 15.16 -1.88
N ILE A 94 -1.50 15.84 -2.62
CA ILE A 94 -1.66 17.27 -2.94
C ILE A 94 -3.03 17.49 -3.61
N VAL A 95 -3.47 16.53 -4.44
CA VAL A 95 -4.85 16.37 -4.89
C VAL A 95 -5.46 15.21 -4.09
N ALA A 96 -6.47 15.52 -3.28
CA ALA A 96 -7.09 14.55 -2.38
C ALA A 96 -7.85 13.42 -3.12
N THR A 97 -8.19 13.63 -4.38
CA THR A 97 -8.83 12.63 -5.27
C THR A 97 -7.83 12.04 -6.26
N PRO A 98 -6.95 11.09 -5.87
CA PRO A 98 -5.81 10.66 -6.69
C PRO A 98 -6.19 9.95 -8.00
N ASN A 99 -7.46 9.54 -8.15
CA ASN A 99 -8.00 8.97 -9.38
C ASN A 99 -8.82 9.96 -10.20
N ASP A 100 -9.02 11.19 -9.71
CA ASP A 100 -9.78 12.21 -10.42
C ASP A 100 -9.05 13.57 -10.40
N PHE A 101 -8.43 13.89 -11.52
CA PHE A 101 -7.81 15.19 -11.81
C PHE A 101 -8.70 16.03 -12.73
N GLY A 102 -9.95 15.63 -12.88
CA GLY A 102 -10.92 16.30 -13.71
C GLY A 102 -11.71 17.36 -12.95
N ARG A 103 -12.80 17.80 -13.59
CA ARG A 103 -13.66 18.90 -13.05
C ARG A 103 -14.31 18.55 -11.71
N MET A 104 -14.56 17.26 -11.44
CA MET A 104 -15.19 16.80 -10.19
C MET A 104 -14.16 16.45 -9.12
N GLY A 105 -12.88 16.41 -9.49
CA GLY A 105 -11.78 16.14 -8.55
C GLY A 105 -11.50 17.32 -7.63
N ALA A 106 -10.78 17.02 -6.53
CA ALA A 106 -10.35 18.04 -5.57
C ALA A 106 -9.34 19.02 -6.21
N VAL A 107 -9.43 20.27 -5.79
CA VAL A 107 -8.42 21.28 -6.15
C VAL A 107 -7.12 20.97 -5.39
N PRO A 108 -5.95 21.04 -6.05
CA PRO A 108 -4.69 20.81 -5.36
C PRO A 108 -4.44 21.85 -4.26
N THR A 109 -3.98 21.41 -3.09
CA THR A 109 -3.61 22.30 -1.97
C THR A 109 -2.39 23.16 -2.27
N HIS A 110 -1.45 22.61 -3.07
CA HIS A 110 -0.19 23.25 -3.45
C HIS A 110 0.05 23.05 -4.96
N PRO A 111 -0.65 23.85 -5.83
CA PRO A 111 -0.61 23.63 -7.28
C PRO A 111 0.79 23.79 -7.88
N GLU A 112 1.55 24.82 -7.46
CA GLU A 112 2.91 25.05 -7.96
C GLU A 112 3.86 23.92 -7.55
N LEU A 113 3.73 23.38 -6.34
CA LEU A 113 4.53 22.24 -5.87
C LEU A 113 4.22 21.00 -6.69
N LEU A 114 2.94 20.72 -6.95
CA LEU A 114 2.53 19.59 -7.78
C LEU A 114 3.14 19.67 -9.18
N ASP A 115 3.08 20.84 -9.79
CA ASP A 115 3.64 21.07 -11.13
C ASP A 115 5.16 20.97 -11.14
N TRP A 116 5.82 21.56 -10.15
CA TRP A 116 7.26 21.46 -10.01
C TRP A 116 7.73 20.01 -9.84
N LEU A 117 7.10 19.24 -8.95
CA LEU A 117 7.42 17.82 -8.74
C LEU A 117 7.19 17.00 -10.01
N ALA A 118 6.08 17.25 -10.72
CA ALA A 118 5.75 16.57 -11.97
C ALA A 118 6.81 16.80 -13.05
N ILE A 119 7.22 18.05 -13.23
CA ILE A 119 8.27 18.44 -14.19
C ILE A 119 9.62 17.87 -13.76
N TRP A 120 9.96 18.02 -12.47
CA TRP A 120 11.20 17.49 -11.94
C TRP A 120 11.31 15.97 -12.15
N PHE A 121 10.28 15.23 -11.80
CA PHE A 121 10.26 13.76 -11.97
C PHE A 121 10.39 13.36 -13.44
N ARG A 122 9.65 14.03 -14.34
CA ARG A 122 9.72 13.79 -15.78
C ARG A 122 11.12 14.01 -16.33
N ASP A 123 11.78 15.09 -15.95
CA ASP A 123 13.02 15.57 -16.59
C ASP A 123 14.29 14.99 -15.94
N ASN A 124 14.18 14.42 -14.71
CA ASN A 124 15.30 13.81 -13.99
C ASN A 124 15.29 12.26 -14.06
N GLY A 125 14.98 11.71 -15.23
CA GLY A 125 15.10 10.27 -15.50
C GLY A 125 14.00 9.40 -14.91
N GLN A 126 12.92 9.97 -14.43
CA GLN A 126 11.71 9.26 -13.94
C GLN A 126 12.01 8.23 -12.85
N SER A 127 13.02 8.49 -12.04
CA SER A 127 13.46 7.62 -10.97
C SER A 127 12.60 7.78 -9.73
N LEU A 128 11.78 6.77 -9.40
CA LEU A 128 11.01 6.74 -8.15
C LEU A 128 11.92 6.82 -6.93
N LYS A 129 13.10 6.19 -6.94
CA LYS A 129 14.09 6.29 -5.85
C LYS A 129 14.52 7.73 -5.59
N GLN A 130 14.79 8.49 -6.63
CA GLN A 130 15.18 9.89 -6.49
C GLN A 130 14.02 10.75 -6.02
N LEU A 131 12.79 10.47 -6.47
CA LEU A 131 11.59 11.17 -6.00
C LEU A 131 11.34 10.90 -4.51
N HIS A 132 11.43 9.65 -4.06
CA HIS A 132 11.36 9.31 -2.63
C HIS A 132 12.45 10.03 -1.84
N TYR A 133 13.69 9.99 -2.30
CA TYR A 133 14.80 10.67 -1.64
C TYR A 133 14.56 12.17 -1.51
N LEU A 134 14.11 12.83 -2.57
CA LEU A 134 13.77 14.24 -2.57
C LEU A 134 12.73 14.59 -1.50
N ILE A 135 11.68 13.79 -1.40
CA ILE A 135 10.59 13.99 -0.45
C ILE A 135 11.08 13.77 0.98
N VAL A 136 11.71 12.63 1.29
CA VAL A 136 12.08 12.28 2.68
C VAL A 136 13.23 13.13 3.23
N THR A 137 14.03 13.77 2.37
CA THR A 137 15.07 14.71 2.81
C THR A 137 14.57 16.16 2.94
N SER A 138 13.32 16.45 2.53
CA SER A 138 12.74 17.78 2.63
C SER A 138 12.55 18.21 4.09
N ALA A 139 12.60 19.50 4.33
CA ALA A 139 12.30 20.06 5.66
C ALA A 139 10.87 19.73 6.10
N THR A 140 9.92 19.71 5.17
CA THR A 140 8.52 19.36 5.40
C THR A 140 8.35 17.94 5.93
N TYR A 141 9.03 16.96 5.35
CA TYR A 141 8.96 15.57 5.81
C TYR A 141 9.63 15.38 7.18
N ARG A 142 10.68 16.13 7.45
CA ARG A 142 11.48 16.05 8.68
C ARG A 142 10.91 16.85 9.86
N GLN A 143 9.72 17.43 9.72
CA GLN A 143 9.04 18.10 10.81
C GLN A 143 8.63 17.10 11.90
N THR A 144 8.48 17.60 13.13
CA THR A 144 7.88 16.82 14.22
C THR A 144 6.38 16.60 13.96
N SER A 145 5.86 15.45 14.37
CA SER A 145 4.43 15.16 14.37
C SER A 145 3.72 15.72 15.64
N ALA A 146 4.49 16.05 16.69
CA ALA A 146 3.95 16.59 17.93
C ALA A 146 3.56 18.06 17.75
N ALA A 147 2.31 18.39 18.07
CA ALA A 147 1.85 19.77 18.16
C ALA A 147 2.47 20.45 19.39
N ARG A 148 2.96 21.69 19.22
CA ARG A 148 3.49 22.52 20.29
C ARG A 148 2.47 23.58 20.67
N THR A 149 2.57 24.13 21.87
CA THR A 149 1.70 25.21 22.31
C THR A 149 1.78 26.46 21.40
N ALA A 150 2.94 26.69 20.77
CA ALA A 150 3.12 27.78 19.79
C ALA A 150 2.31 27.57 18.47
N ASP A 151 1.80 26.39 18.24
CA ASP A 151 1.11 26.02 16.98
C ASP A 151 -0.42 26.16 17.08
N GLU A 152 -0.96 26.74 18.18
CA GLU A 152 -2.41 26.85 18.38
C GLU A 152 -3.14 27.60 17.25
N ALA A 153 -2.51 28.62 16.67
CA ALA A 153 -3.08 29.36 15.56
C ALA A 153 -3.17 28.48 14.30
N ALA A 154 -2.14 27.72 13.99
CA ALA A 154 -2.12 26.77 12.89
C ALA A 154 -3.16 25.65 13.10
N MET A 155 -3.27 25.12 14.31
CA MET A 155 -4.27 24.12 14.68
C MET A 155 -5.72 24.60 14.47
N LYS A 156 -5.99 25.90 14.69
CA LYS A 156 -7.33 26.48 14.49
C LYS A 156 -7.63 26.74 13.01
N LEU A 157 -6.61 27.08 12.22
CA LEU A 157 -6.76 27.43 10.81
C LEU A 157 -6.76 26.20 9.89
N ASP A 158 -5.97 25.19 10.22
CA ASP A 158 -5.78 23.98 9.41
C ASP A 158 -5.76 22.75 10.33
N VAL A 159 -6.95 22.38 10.81
CA VAL A 159 -7.16 21.26 11.75
C VAL A 159 -6.66 19.96 11.14
N ASP A 160 -6.95 19.74 9.86
CA ASP A 160 -6.64 18.51 9.12
C ASP A 160 -5.20 18.49 8.57
N ASN A 161 -4.42 19.54 8.87
CA ASN A 161 -3.03 19.67 8.45
C ASN A 161 -2.81 19.54 6.93
N HIS A 162 -3.73 20.09 6.13
CA HIS A 162 -3.63 20.08 4.66
C HIS A 162 -2.41 20.86 4.14
N PHE A 163 -1.97 21.88 4.88
CA PHE A 163 -0.82 22.72 4.55
C PHE A 163 0.48 22.27 5.21
N LEU A 164 0.47 21.12 5.89
CA LEU A 164 1.65 20.44 6.45
C LEU A 164 2.47 21.35 7.38
N TRP A 165 1.81 22.05 8.31
CA TRP A 165 2.48 22.84 9.36
C TRP A 165 3.17 21.95 10.42
N ARG A 166 2.88 20.64 10.43
CA ARG A 166 3.58 19.57 11.16
C ARG A 166 3.61 18.30 10.29
N MET A 167 4.36 17.29 10.71
CA MET A 167 4.24 15.96 10.07
C MET A 167 2.94 15.28 10.50
N ASN A 168 2.32 14.54 9.61
CA ASN A 168 1.16 13.73 9.93
C ASN A 168 1.59 12.46 10.67
N ARG A 169 0.83 12.07 11.68
CA ARG A 169 0.88 10.71 12.19
C ARG A 169 0.15 9.79 11.24
N SER A 170 0.78 8.70 10.85
CA SER A 170 0.11 7.70 10.04
C SER A 170 0.32 6.30 10.63
N ARG A 171 -0.74 5.51 10.66
CA ARG A 171 -0.65 4.09 10.96
C ARG A 171 0.07 3.39 9.81
N LEU A 172 0.92 2.43 10.14
CA LEU A 172 1.53 1.56 9.15
C LEU A 172 0.44 0.73 8.45
N ASP A 173 0.63 0.50 7.16
CA ASP A 173 -0.20 -0.46 6.42
C ASP A 173 -0.06 -1.87 7.00
N ALA A 174 -1.09 -2.70 6.88
CA ALA A 174 -1.11 -4.08 7.36
C ALA A 174 0.13 -4.88 6.92
N GLU A 175 0.52 -4.69 5.66
CA GLU A 175 1.72 -5.32 5.08
C GLU A 175 3.00 -4.87 5.81
N CYS A 176 3.10 -3.60 6.15
CA CYS A 176 4.26 -3.05 6.87
C CYS A 176 4.29 -3.55 8.32
N ILE A 177 3.14 -3.62 9.01
CA ILE A 177 3.05 -4.16 10.37
C ILE A 177 3.50 -5.62 10.40
N ARG A 178 3.01 -6.43 9.47
CA ARG A 178 3.41 -7.84 9.36
C ARG A 178 4.91 -7.99 9.05
N ASP A 179 5.43 -7.22 8.12
CA ASP A 179 6.85 -7.27 7.74
C ASP A 179 7.75 -6.74 8.87
N ALA A 180 7.30 -5.76 9.66
CA ALA A 180 8.00 -5.28 10.85
C ALA A 180 8.08 -6.35 11.94
N MET A 181 6.99 -7.09 12.20
CA MET A 181 7.03 -8.24 13.11
C MET A 181 8.05 -9.30 12.65
N LEU A 182 8.05 -9.63 11.35
CA LEU A 182 9.04 -10.56 10.78
C LEU A 182 10.47 -10.04 10.90
N CYS A 183 10.69 -8.74 10.75
CA CYS A 183 11.98 -8.12 10.95
C CYS A 183 12.45 -8.24 12.41
N ALA A 184 11.56 -7.96 13.37
CA ALA A 184 11.84 -8.11 14.80
C ALA A 184 12.22 -9.55 15.17
N THR A 185 11.54 -10.56 14.61
CA THR A 185 11.87 -11.97 14.81
C THR A 185 13.16 -12.42 14.12
N GLY A 186 13.72 -11.63 13.19
CA GLY A 186 14.84 -12.02 12.33
C GLY A 186 14.48 -13.04 11.25
N LYS A 187 13.18 -13.28 11.02
CA LYS A 187 12.68 -14.26 10.04
C LYS A 187 12.39 -13.65 8.68
N LEU A 188 12.44 -12.32 8.53
CA LEU A 188 12.07 -11.66 7.27
C LEU A 188 12.98 -12.09 6.12
N ASP A 189 12.39 -12.72 5.12
CA ASP A 189 13.04 -13.11 3.87
C ASP A 189 12.94 -11.97 2.84
N LEU A 190 14.07 -11.37 2.52
CA LEU A 190 14.19 -10.24 1.59
C LEU A 190 14.34 -10.64 0.12
N ARG A 191 14.27 -11.92 -0.23
CA ARG A 191 14.38 -12.35 -1.63
C ARG A 191 13.33 -11.65 -2.50
N MET A 192 13.78 -11.15 -3.63
CA MET A 192 12.95 -10.43 -4.59
C MET A 192 12.59 -11.33 -5.78
N GLY A 193 11.40 -11.10 -6.34
CA GLY A 193 10.93 -11.82 -7.53
C GLY A 193 10.39 -13.23 -7.23
N GLY A 194 10.06 -13.95 -8.27
CA GLY A 194 9.44 -15.26 -8.19
C GLY A 194 7.91 -15.22 -7.99
N PRO A 195 7.28 -16.40 -7.88
CA PRO A 195 5.83 -16.51 -7.70
C PRO A 195 5.40 -16.02 -6.32
N SER A 196 4.13 -15.72 -6.18
CA SER A 196 3.50 -15.39 -4.90
C SER A 196 3.36 -16.63 -4.01
N ASP A 197 3.44 -16.41 -2.69
CA ASP A 197 3.36 -17.48 -1.69
C ASP A 197 1.93 -17.62 -1.18
N ARG A 198 1.37 -18.83 -1.28
CA ARG A 198 0.05 -19.14 -0.74
C ARG A 198 0.14 -19.39 0.76
N GLN A 199 -0.53 -18.56 1.53
CA GLN A 199 -0.57 -18.64 3.00
C GLN A 199 -1.96 -19.07 3.48
N PHE A 200 -2.52 -20.07 2.85
CA PHE A 200 -3.80 -20.70 3.19
C PHE A 200 -3.85 -22.13 2.64
N SER A 201 -4.69 -22.96 3.22
CA SER A 201 -5.05 -24.23 2.62
C SER A 201 -6.17 -24.04 1.59
N LEU A 202 -6.10 -24.79 0.50
CA LEU A 202 -7.06 -24.75 -0.59
C LEU A 202 -7.56 -26.17 -0.83
N THR A 203 -8.87 -26.38 -0.68
CA THR A 203 -9.53 -27.65 -0.96
C THR A 203 -10.61 -27.47 -2.02
N PRO A 204 -10.88 -28.48 -2.84
CA PRO A 204 -12.00 -28.44 -3.78
C PRO A 204 -13.31 -28.15 -3.05
N GLY A 205 -14.05 -27.17 -3.52
CA GLY A 205 -15.40 -26.87 -3.01
C GLY A 205 -16.50 -27.40 -3.94
N SER A 206 -17.73 -27.05 -3.65
CA SER A 206 -18.87 -27.31 -4.53
C SER A 206 -18.77 -26.44 -5.80
N HIS A 207 -18.99 -27.04 -6.94
CA HIS A 207 -18.81 -26.41 -8.26
C HIS A 207 -17.36 -25.94 -8.48
N VAL A 208 -17.16 -24.73 -8.96
CA VAL A 208 -15.85 -24.15 -9.28
C VAL A 208 -15.26 -23.29 -8.16
N THR A 209 -15.95 -23.13 -7.03
CA THR A 209 -15.51 -22.27 -5.94
C THR A 209 -14.69 -23.10 -4.93
N PRO A 210 -13.39 -22.85 -4.77
CA PRO A 210 -12.58 -23.54 -3.79
C PRO A 210 -12.93 -23.09 -2.36
N ILE A 211 -12.66 -23.97 -1.38
CA ILE A 211 -12.71 -23.62 0.03
C ILE A 211 -11.31 -23.17 0.46
N ILE A 212 -11.23 -21.96 0.99
CA ILE A 212 -10.02 -21.33 1.49
C ILE A 212 -10.05 -21.33 3.02
N ASP A 213 -8.97 -21.77 3.63
CA ASP A 213 -8.84 -21.82 5.08
C ASP A 213 -7.45 -21.30 5.50
N TYR A 214 -7.42 -20.09 6.04
CA TYR A 214 -6.20 -19.45 6.53
C TYR A 214 -5.72 -20.05 7.86
N SER A 215 -6.62 -20.59 8.68
CA SER A 215 -6.28 -21.15 10.00
C SER A 215 -5.44 -22.43 9.91
N LYS A 216 -5.48 -23.11 8.77
CA LYS A 216 -4.71 -24.33 8.50
C LYS A 216 -3.34 -24.10 7.90
N PHE A 217 -2.94 -22.85 7.71
CA PHE A 217 -1.62 -22.56 7.22
C PHE A 217 -0.57 -22.70 8.32
N ASP A 218 0.50 -23.41 8.00
CA ASP A 218 1.65 -23.55 8.92
C ASP A 218 2.43 -22.24 9.00
N LEU A 219 2.34 -21.55 10.15
CA LEU A 219 3.02 -20.29 10.41
C LEU A 219 4.55 -20.44 10.52
N ASP A 220 5.07 -21.66 10.72
CA ASP A 220 6.50 -21.94 10.74
C ASP A 220 7.07 -22.26 9.34
N SER A 221 6.20 -22.43 8.36
CA SER A 221 6.60 -22.61 6.98
C SER A 221 7.48 -21.45 6.49
N PRO A 222 8.58 -21.73 5.75
CA PRO A 222 9.38 -20.68 5.10
C PRO A 222 8.56 -19.73 4.21
N LEU A 223 7.43 -20.17 3.66
CA LEU A 223 6.51 -19.37 2.86
C LEU A 223 5.87 -18.24 3.68
N SER A 224 5.83 -18.36 5.02
CA SER A 224 5.30 -17.32 5.89
C SER A 224 6.26 -16.16 6.13
N ASN A 225 7.52 -16.28 5.72
CA ASN A 225 8.60 -15.37 6.08
C ASN A 225 8.90 -14.30 5.02
N ARG A 226 8.40 -14.45 3.80
CA ARG A 226 8.61 -13.44 2.75
C ARG A 226 7.83 -12.16 3.02
N ARG A 227 8.33 -11.05 2.45
CA ARG A 227 7.64 -9.76 2.50
C ARG A 227 6.19 -9.89 2.04
N SER A 228 5.32 -9.14 2.67
CA SER A 228 3.87 -9.17 2.42
C SER A 228 3.49 -8.93 0.96
N ILE A 229 4.30 -8.18 0.20
CA ILE A 229 4.09 -7.95 -1.23
C ILE A 229 4.11 -9.25 -2.07
N TYR A 230 4.70 -10.33 -1.54
CA TYR A 230 4.74 -11.64 -2.23
C TYR A 230 3.63 -12.58 -1.79
N ARG A 231 2.74 -12.18 -0.88
CA ARG A 231 1.59 -12.99 -0.48
C ARG A 231 0.60 -13.12 -1.63
N PHE A 232 0.07 -14.32 -1.83
CA PHE A 232 -1.02 -14.52 -2.77
C PHE A 232 -2.32 -13.94 -2.20
N LEU A 233 -2.90 -12.96 -2.88
CA LEU A 233 -4.19 -12.38 -2.52
C LEU A 233 -5.32 -13.19 -3.15
N PHE A 234 -6.13 -13.82 -2.31
CA PHE A 234 -7.37 -14.44 -2.76
C PHE A 234 -8.50 -13.41 -2.63
N ARG A 235 -8.83 -12.75 -3.75
CA ARG A 235 -9.64 -11.52 -3.79
C ARG A 235 -11.06 -11.66 -3.23
N THR A 236 -11.67 -12.85 -3.35
CA THR A 236 -13.04 -13.11 -2.89
C THR A 236 -13.14 -13.52 -1.43
N LEU A 237 -12.03 -13.91 -0.82
CA LEU A 237 -11.92 -14.30 0.58
C LEU A 237 -10.58 -13.78 1.11
N PRO A 238 -10.51 -12.50 1.52
CA PRO A 238 -9.28 -11.89 2.03
C PRO A 238 -8.82 -12.56 3.32
N ASP A 239 -7.54 -12.42 3.62
CA ASP A 239 -6.95 -12.87 4.88
C ASP A 239 -7.54 -12.06 6.05
N PRO A 240 -8.15 -12.71 7.06
CA PRO A 240 -8.85 -12.00 8.14
C PRO A 240 -7.94 -11.09 8.98
N PHE A 241 -6.67 -11.47 9.20
CA PHE A 241 -5.72 -10.62 9.91
C PHE A 241 -5.40 -9.36 9.12
N MET A 242 -5.10 -9.50 7.83
CA MET A 242 -4.80 -8.36 6.97
C MET A 242 -6.01 -7.46 6.77
N GLU A 243 -7.20 -8.03 6.58
CA GLU A 243 -8.46 -7.30 6.46
C GLU A 243 -8.78 -6.50 7.72
N SER A 244 -8.56 -7.08 8.90
CA SER A 244 -8.75 -6.37 10.18
C SER A 244 -7.89 -5.11 10.31
N LEU A 245 -6.78 -5.04 9.57
CA LEU A 245 -5.85 -3.92 9.52
C LEU A 245 -6.03 -3.06 8.25
N ASP A 246 -7.22 -3.03 7.67
CA ASP A 246 -7.59 -2.23 6.49
C ASP A 246 -6.79 -2.58 5.20
N CYS A 247 -6.27 -3.81 5.08
CA CYS A 247 -5.63 -4.24 3.84
C CYS A 247 -6.67 -4.40 2.73
N PRO A 248 -6.55 -3.72 1.58
CA PRO A 248 -7.48 -3.87 0.48
C PRO A 248 -7.53 -5.31 -0.06
N ALA A 249 -8.72 -5.81 -0.35
CA ALA A 249 -8.92 -7.15 -0.92
C ALA A 249 -8.32 -7.30 -2.34
N GLY A 250 -8.07 -6.18 -3.04
CA GLY A 250 -7.50 -6.16 -4.38
C GLY A 250 -8.48 -6.57 -5.49
N ASP A 251 -9.76 -6.58 -5.20
CA ASP A 251 -10.86 -6.84 -6.15
C ASP A 251 -11.31 -5.58 -6.87
N THR A 252 -11.16 -4.43 -6.23
CA THR A 252 -11.51 -3.10 -6.73
C THR A 252 -10.31 -2.14 -6.69
N ILE A 253 -10.41 -1.05 -7.45
CA ILE A 253 -9.40 0.01 -7.42
C ILE A 253 -9.59 0.81 -6.12
N THR A 254 -8.57 0.79 -5.27
CA THR A 254 -8.55 1.53 -4.00
C THR A 254 -7.57 2.70 -4.11
N PRO A 255 -8.04 3.90 -4.49
CA PRO A 255 -7.16 5.07 -4.70
C PRO A 255 -6.61 5.66 -3.40
N VAL A 256 -7.37 5.53 -2.32
CA VAL A 256 -7.00 5.91 -0.95
C VAL A 256 -7.26 4.70 -0.07
N ARG A 257 -6.28 4.29 0.72
CA ARG A 257 -6.47 3.23 1.71
C ARG A 257 -7.19 3.77 2.93
N ASP A 258 -8.06 2.98 3.50
CA ASP A 258 -8.61 3.27 4.81
C ASP A 258 -7.48 3.21 5.85
N ASN A 259 -7.57 4.10 6.82
CA ASN A 259 -6.63 4.16 7.93
C ASN A 259 -7.43 4.35 9.22
N THR A 260 -8.17 3.31 9.58
CA THR A 260 -9.03 3.33 10.76
C THR A 260 -8.24 3.00 12.03
N VAL A 261 -8.75 3.42 13.18
CA VAL A 261 -8.22 3.04 14.50
C VAL A 261 -9.38 2.47 15.28
N THR A 262 -9.42 1.15 15.42
CA THR A 262 -10.55 0.44 16.02
C THR A 262 -10.11 -0.51 17.12
N VAL A 263 -11.03 -0.83 18.02
CA VAL A 263 -10.82 -1.85 19.06
C VAL A 263 -10.58 -3.23 18.43
N GLN A 264 -11.20 -3.51 17.29
CA GLN A 264 -11.01 -4.77 16.57
C GLN A 264 -9.56 -4.94 16.09
N GLN A 265 -8.91 -3.87 15.65
CA GLN A 265 -7.49 -3.89 15.26
C GLN A 265 -6.58 -4.20 16.46
N ALA A 266 -6.82 -3.57 17.59
CA ALA A 266 -6.09 -3.86 18.83
C ALA A 266 -6.30 -5.32 19.27
N LEU A 267 -7.52 -5.83 19.16
CA LEU A 267 -7.82 -7.24 19.46
C LEU A 267 -7.17 -8.21 18.47
N ALA A 268 -7.11 -7.87 17.18
CA ALA A 268 -6.41 -8.66 16.18
C ALA A 268 -4.91 -8.72 16.49
N LEU A 269 -4.27 -7.58 16.75
CA LEU A 269 -2.85 -7.51 17.15
C LEU A 269 -2.58 -8.23 18.49
N TRP A 270 -3.58 -8.46 19.31
CA TRP A 270 -3.43 -9.16 20.58
C TRP A 270 -3.71 -10.67 20.48
N ASN A 271 -4.73 -11.09 19.71
CA ASN A 271 -5.26 -12.44 19.73
C ASN A 271 -4.96 -13.29 18.49
N ASP A 272 -4.51 -12.66 17.39
CA ASP A 272 -4.29 -13.42 16.15
C ASP A 272 -3.15 -14.43 16.31
N ALA A 273 -3.35 -15.62 15.74
CA ALA A 273 -2.38 -16.71 15.80
C ALA A 273 -1.01 -16.33 15.19
N LEU A 274 -1.02 -15.49 14.13
CA LEU A 274 0.22 -14.97 13.53
C LEU A 274 0.99 -14.14 14.55
N VAL A 275 0.33 -13.20 15.24
CA VAL A 275 0.97 -12.32 16.22
C VAL A 275 1.49 -13.14 17.41
N ALA A 276 0.70 -14.08 17.92
CA ALA A 276 1.13 -14.98 18.98
C ALA A 276 2.39 -15.75 18.58
N ARG A 277 2.39 -16.38 17.40
CA ARG A 277 3.56 -17.14 16.93
C ARG A 277 4.78 -16.27 16.69
N ARG A 278 4.60 -15.06 16.13
CA ARG A 278 5.73 -14.11 15.96
C ARG A 278 6.25 -13.61 17.29
N SER A 279 5.42 -13.46 18.30
CA SER A 279 5.87 -13.10 19.65
C SER A 279 6.74 -14.18 20.30
N GLU A 280 6.37 -15.45 20.14
CA GLU A 280 7.19 -16.59 20.58
C GLU A 280 8.56 -16.61 19.88
N GLN A 281 8.57 -16.50 18.56
CA GLN A 281 9.80 -16.47 17.77
C GLN A 281 10.68 -15.25 18.11
N PHE A 282 10.08 -14.11 18.42
CA PHE A 282 10.82 -12.94 18.86
C PHE A 282 11.44 -13.15 20.24
N ALA A 283 10.70 -13.72 21.17
CA ALA A 283 11.22 -14.09 22.49
C ALA A 283 12.39 -15.11 22.39
N GLU A 284 12.28 -16.11 21.51
CA GLU A 284 13.39 -17.04 21.21
C GLU A 284 14.65 -16.28 20.74
N ARG A 285 14.49 -15.33 19.82
CA ARG A 285 15.59 -14.48 19.35
C ARG A 285 16.18 -13.64 20.47
N LEU A 286 15.35 -13.01 21.30
CA LEU A 286 15.82 -12.17 22.42
C LEU A 286 16.63 -12.97 23.43
N ARG A 287 16.23 -14.21 23.73
CA ARG A 287 17.01 -15.12 24.60
C ARG A 287 18.40 -15.45 24.04
N SER A 288 18.56 -15.41 22.71
CA SER A 288 19.86 -15.59 22.08
C SER A 288 20.74 -14.32 22.04
N LEU A 289 20.13 -13.13 22.25
CA LEU A 289 20.79 -11.83 22.16
C LEU A 289 21.09 -11.20 23.52
N GLY A 290 20.39 -11.58 24.58
CA GLY A 290 20.55 -11.05 25.93
C GLY A 290 20.65 -12.16 26.97
N ASN A 291 21.56 -12.01 27.93
CA ASN A 291 21.87 -13.03 28.97
C ASN A 291 20.86 -12.97 30.13
N ASN A 292 20.09 -11.88 30.25
CA ASN A 292 19.16 -11.67 31.34
C ASN A 292 17.96 -10.85 30.81
N THR A 293 16.87 -10.81 31.59
CA THR A 293 15.61 -10.11 31.21
C THR A 293 15.86 -8.62 30.90
N ALA A 294 16.76 -7.95 31.63
CA ALA A 294 17.04 -6.54 31.44
C ALA A 294 17.67 -6.26 30.06
N GLU A 295 18.67 -7.07 29.65
CA GLU A 295 19.29 -6.98 28.33
C GLU A 295 18.28 -7.33 27.23
N GLN A 296 17.45 -8.35 27.45
CA GLN A 296 16.42 -8.77 26.51
C GLN A 296 15.36 -7.67 26.27
N VAL A 297 14.95 -6.95 27.32
CA VAL A 297 14.04 -5.79 27.23
C VAL A 297 14.67 -4.65 26.42
N GLU A 298 15.94 -4.31 26.68
CA GLU A 298 16.63 -3.26 25.92
C GLU A 298 16.73 -3.59 24.43
N VAL A 299 17.14 -4.83 24.12
CA VAL A 299 17.22 -5.30 22.74
C VAL A 299 15.83 -5.34 22.08
N ALA A 300 14.80 -5.73 22.82
CA ALA A 300 13.43 -5.79 22.31
C ALA A 300 12.95 -4.42 21.85
N LEU A 301 13.11 -3.37 22.67
CA LEU A 301 12.72 -2.01 22.29
C LEU A 301 13.56 -1.48 21.13
N GLN A 302 14.84 -1.77 21.11
CA GLN A 302 15.70 -1.33 20.02
C GLN A 302 15.32 -1.97 18.67
N LEU A 303 14.93 -3.25 18.67
CA LEU A 303 14.53 -3.97 17.45
C LEU A 303 13.10 -3.60 17.00
N THR A 304 12.20 -3.23 17.91
CA THR A 304 10.79 -2.90 17.58
C THR A 304 10.56 -1.40 17.42
N LEU A 305 11.14 -0.57 18.31
CA LEU A 305 10.86 0.86 18.39
C LEU A 305 12.05 1.74 17.97
N GLY A 306 13.24 1.14 17.72
CA GLY A 306 14.43 1.86 17.29
C GLY A 306 15.08 2.74 18.39
N ARG A 307 14.66 2.60 19.65
CA ARG A 307 15.17 3.37 20.78
C ARG A 307 15.45 2.51 22.02
N ARG A 308 16.17 3.08 22.96
CA ARG A 308 16.33 2.47 24.29
C ARG A 308 15.13 2.82 25.18
N PRO A 309 14.78 1.98 26.16
CA PRO A 309 13.80 2.32 27.18
C PRO A 309 14.32 3.46 28.10
N SER A 310 13.41 4.27 28.61
CA SER A 310 13.69 5.09 29.77
C SER A 310 13.84 4.20 31.01
N GLU A 311 14.42 4.72 32.11
CA GLU A 311 14.58 3.94 33.35
C GLU A 311 13.26 3.44 33.93
N ALA A 312 12.20 4.24 33.84
CA ALA A 312 10.85 3.87 34.28
C ALA A 312 10.28 2.74 33.41
N GLU A 313 10.29 2.92 32.08
CA GLU A 313 9.85 1.89 31.13
C GLU A 313 10.63 0.57 31.31
N ARG A 314 11.95 0.68 31.50
CA ARG A 314 12.81 -0.47 31.70
C ARG A 314 12.39 -1.28 32.94
N ALA A 315 12.15 -0.62 34.05
CA ALA A 315 11.74 -1.29 35.30
C ALA A 315 10.37 -1.97 35.14
N GLU A 316 9.39 -1.29 34.55
CA GLU A 316 8.05 -1.82 34.29
C GLU A 316 8.05 -3.02 33.35
N LEU A 317 8.79 -2.92 32.24
CA LEU A 317 8.84 -3.99 31.24
C LEU A 317 9.60 -5.22 31.74
N ILE A 318 10.64 -5.06 32.58
CA ILE A 318 11.32 -6.18 33.23
C ILE A 318 10.37 -6.88 34.18
N ALA A 319 9.68 -6.14 35.06
CA ALA A 319 8.69 -6.70 36.00
C ALA A 319 7.57 -7.43 35.24
N TYR A 320 7.08 -6.87 34.13
CA TYR A 320 6.08 -7.50 33.30
C TYR A 320 6.61 -8.82 32.66
N ALA A 321 7.81 -8.81 32.10
CA ALA A 321 8.40 -9.99 31.50
C ALA A 321 8.66 -11.11 32.52
N ASP A 322 9.13 -10.77 33.73
CA ASP A 322 9.36 -11.73 34.81
C ASP A 322 8.05 -12.34 35.33
N GLN A 323 6.95 -11.57 35.33
CA GLN A 323 5.64 -12.03 35.79
C GLN A 323 4.86 -12.81 34.72
N HIS A 324 4.90 -12.38 33.48
CA HIS A 324 4.03 -12.87 32.41
C HIS A 324 4.75 -13.61 31.29
N GLY A 325 6.08 -13.62 31.32
CA GLY A 325 6.91 -14.22 30.29
C GLY A 325 7.29 -13.26 29.15
N LEU A 326 8.43 -13.54 28.52
CA LEU A 326 9.01 -12.73 27.47
C LEU A 326 8.14 -12.72 26.20
N GLU A 327 7.43 -13.81 25.91
CA GLU A 327 6.50 -13.93 24.78
C GLU A 327 5.33 -12.94 24.90
N ASN A 328 4.80 -12.78 26.11
CA ASN A 328 3.72 -11.83 26.35
C ASN A 328 4.23 -10.38 26.29
N LEU A 329 5.46 -10.12 26.75
CA LEU A 329 6.11 -8.83 26.54
C LEU A 329 6.24 -8.53 25.04
N CYS A 330 6.70 -9.45 24.22
CA CYS A 330 6.81 -9.29 22.78
C CYS A 330 5.45 -8.96 22.13
N ARG A 331 4.36 -9.60 22.62
CA ARG A 331 2.99 -9.32 22.17
C ARG A 331 2.56 -7.90 22.55
N VAL A 332 2.87 -7.45 23.76
CA VAL A 332 2.63 -6.04 24.18
C VAL A 332 3.35 -5.09 23.23
N LEU A 333 4.64 -5.32 22.94
CA LEU A 333 5.42 -4.44 22.07
C LEU A 333 4.82 -4.34 20.65
N PHE A 334 4.35 -5.44 20.07
CA PHE A 334 3.70 -5.43 18.77
C PHE A 334 2.33 -4.71 18.75
N ASN A 335 1.72 -4.50 19.91
CA ASN A 335 0.44 -3.80 20.05
C ASN A 335 0.60 -2.34 20.52
N LEU A 336 1.84 -1.88 20.75
CA LEU A 336 2.08 -0.49 21.12
C LEU A 336 1.80 0.46 19.93
N ASN A 337 1.19 1.61 20.24
CA ASN A 337 1.01 2.66 19.24
C ASN A 337 2.35 3.07 18.59
N GLU A 338 3.44 3.06 19.33
CA GLU A 338 4.78 3.41 18.82
C GLU A 338 5.31 2.38 17.79
N PHE A 339 4.85 1.11 17.85
CA PHE A 339 5.16 0.10 16.84
C PHE A 339 4.25 0.21 15.61
N VAL A 340 2.99 0.59 15.81
CA VAL A 340 1.96 0.58 14.76
C VAL A 340 1.91 1.90 13.99
N PHE A 341 2.33 3.03 14.59
CA PHE A 341 2.30 4.35 13.97
C PHE A 341 3.70 4.89 13.71
N VAL A 342 3.84 5.60 12.58
CA VAL A 342 5.00 6.45 12.31
C VAL A 342 4.72 7.84 12.86
N ASN A 343 5.65 8.33 13.69
CA ASN A 343 5.58 9.64 14.37
C ASN A 343 6.59 10.62 13.76
#